data_c41da4c784eee4cf0a0f9c48bf4fc791
#
_entry.id   c41da4c784eee4cf0a0f9c48bf4fc791
#
_cell.length_a   1.000
_cell.length_b   1.000
_cell.length_c   1.000
_cell.angle_alpha   90.00
_cell.angle_beta   90.00
_cell.angle_gamma   90.00
#
_symmetry.space_group_name_H-M   'P 1'
#
loop_
_entity.id
_entity.type
_entity.pdbx_description
1 polymer ?
#
loop_
_entity_poly.entity_id
_entity_poly.type
_entity_poly.pdbx_seq_one_letter_code
_entity_poly.pdbx_strand_id
1 'polypeptide(L)'
;MNNFLNLNEITPNNLEAILEDACKVKKATLGGSAVKEHYGSCLDGILTGLLFEKLSTRTRLSFEAAVLRLGGQVLNLRKDEIHMGQGETLEDTSVMFSLFLDAL
;
A
#
# COMPACT_ATOMS: atom_id res chain seq x y z
N MET A 1 13.94 -3.39 -2.05
CA MET A 1 12.87 -4.28 -2.57
C MET A 1 11.88 -3.40 -3.32
N ASN A 2 11.77 -3.64 -4.61
CA ASN A 2 10.89 -2.78 -5.42
C ASN A 2 9.44 -3.31 -5.49
N ASN A 3 9.24 -4.60 -5.23
CA ASN A 3 7.94 -5.23 -5.25
C ASN A 3 7.78 -6.19 -4.07
N PHE A 4 6.58 -6.27 -3.53
CA PHE A 4 6.18 -7.23 -2.51
C PHE A 4 5.05 -8.09 -3.08
N LEU A 5 5.39 -9.17 -3.76
CA LEU A 5 4.41 -10.02 -4.44
C LEU A 5 4.00 -11.23 -3.61
N ASN A 6 4.95 -11.84 -2.92
CA ASN A 6 4.73 -13.04 -2.12
C ASN A 6 5.62 -13.06 -0.88
N LEU A 7 5.14 -13.69 0.19
CA LEU A 7 5.94 -13.91 1.40
C LEU A 7 7.21 -14.73 1.13
N ASN A 8 7.19 -15.61 0.13
CA ASN A 8 8.33 -16.45 -0.23
C ASN A 8 9.53 -15.66 -0.78
N GLU A 9 9.28 -14.42 -1.23
CA GLU A 9 10.32 -13.54 -1.79
C GLU A 9 11.02 -12.72 -0.71
N ILE A 10 10.52 -12.76 0.52
CA ILE A 10 11.07 -12.04 1.66
C ILE A 10 11.95 -12.98 2.47
N THR A 11 13.15 -12.53 2.80
CA THR A 11 13.99 -13.29 3.74
C THR A 11 13.35 -13.32 5.12
N PRO A 12 13.55 -14.40 5.90
CA PRO A 12 13.04 -14.48 7.27
C PRO A 12 13.44 -13.26 8.14
N ASN A 13 14.66 -12.80 8.01
CA ASN A 13 15.15 -11.62 8.75
C ASN A 13 14.40 -10.34 8.38
N ASN A 14 14.10 -10.13 7.11
CA ASN A 14 13.32 -8.97 6.67
C ASN A 14 11.87 -9.04 7.14
N LEU A 15 11.27 -10.24 7.11
CA LEU A 15 9.92 -10.43 7.63
C LEU A 15 9.86 -10.16 9.14
N GLU A 16 10.83 -10.67 9.89
CA GLU A 16 10.94 -10.43 11.34
C GLU A 16 11.06 -8.94 11.64
N ALA A 17 11.93 -8.22 10.90
CA ALA A 17 12.08 -6.77 11.03
C ALA A 17 10.77 -6.01 10.77
N ILE A 18 10.00 -6.40 9.76
CA ILE A 18 8.69 -5.80 9.47
C ILE A 18 7.72 -6.03 10.63
N LEU A 19 7.67 -7.24 11.18
CA LEU A 19 6.78 -7.57 12.30
C LEU A 19 7.18 -6.83 13.59
N GLU A 20 8.47 -6.74 13.88
CA GLU A 20 8.97 -5.97 15.02
C GLU A 20 8.61 -4.49 14.92
N ASP A 21 8.80 -3.91 13.73
CA ASP A 21 8.44 -2.52 13.45
C ASP A 21 6.94 -2.27 13.60
N ALA A 22 6.12 -3.16 13.08
CA ALA A 22 4.66 -3.11 13.25
C ALA A 22 4.26 -3.15 14.73
N CYS A 23 4.91 -3.98 15.54
CA CYS A 23 4.67 -4.05 16.98
C CYS A 23 5.07 -2.76 17.70
N LYS A 24 6.20 -2.16 17.34
CA LYS A 24 6.67 -0.88 17.91
C LYS A 24 5.67 0.25 17.61
N VAL A 25 5.24 0.36 16.34
CA VAL A 25 4.25 1.36 15.92
C VAL A 25 2.92 1.17 16.63
N LYS A 26 2.45 -0.07 16.73
CA LYS A 26 1.21 -0.38 17.43
C LYS A 26 1.26 0.04 18.90
N LYS A 27 2.34 -0.27 19.61
CA LYS A 27 2.53 0.11 21.00
C LYS A 27 2.56 1.64 21.17
N ALA A 28 3.30 2.34 20.31
CA ALA A 28 3.38 3.79 20.32
C ALA A 28 2.01 4.43 20.06
N THR A 29 1.26 3.93 19.09
CA THR A 29 -0.08 4.43 18.75
C THR A 29 -1.08 4.21 19.90
N LEU A 30 -1.04 3.06 20.54
CA LEU A 30 -1.87 2.77 21.71
C LEU A 30 -1.51 3.68 22.90
N GLY A 31 -0.25 4.11 23.00
CA GLY A 31 0.22 5.08 23.99
C GLY A 31 -0.08 6.54 23.64
N GLY A 32 -0.79 6.81 22.54
CA GLY A 32 -1.20 8.16 22.11
C GLY A 32 -0.26 8.84 21.11
N SER A 33 0.84 8.18 20.69
CA SER A 33 1.74 8.71 19.66
C SER A 33 1.16 8.51 18.26
N ALA A 34 1.34 9.51 17.40
CA ALA A 34 0.95 9.38 16.01
C ALA A 34 1.98 8.58 15.21
N VAL A 35 1.54 7.85 14.19
CA VAL A 35 2.43 7.13 13.26
C VAL A 35 3.47 8.06 12.66
N LYS A 36 3.12 9.32 12.40
CA LYS A 36 4.01 10.35 11.89
C LYS A 36 5.21 10.63 12.81
N GLU A 37 5.07 10.46 14.11
CA GLU A 37 6.19 10.63 15.06
C GLU A 37 7.26 9.54 14.89
N HIS A 38 6.88 8.37 14.38
CA HIS A 38 7.79 7.25 14.15
C HIS A 38 8.50 7.31 12.80
N TYR A 39 7.74 7.60 11.75
CA TYR A 39 8.22 7.54 10.36
C TYR A 39 8.27 8.90 9.67
N GLY A 40 7.78 9.96 10.31
CA GLY A 40 7.63 11.25 9.66
C GLY A 40 6.66 11.19 8.49
N SER A 41 6.93 11.97 7.46
CA SER A 41 6.17 11.99 6.21
C SER A 41 6.94 11.21 5.13
N CYS A 42 7.27 9.94 5.41
CA CYS A 42 8.11 9.13 4.52
C CYS A 42 7.48 8.84 3.15
N LEU A 43 6.15 9.01 3.03
CA LEU A 43 5.42 8.87 1.76
C LEU A 43 5.01 10.22 1.15
N ASP A 44 5.62 11.32 1.58
CA ASP A 44 5.34 12.62 0.98
C ASP A 44 5.64 12.63 -0.52
N GLY A 45 4.67 13.09 -1.32
CA GLY A 45 4.76 13.08 -2.77
C GLY A 45 4.48 11.73 -3.44
N ILE A 46 4.24 10.67 -2.69
CA ILE A 46 3.94 9.33 -3.23
C ILE A 46 2.43 9.17 -3.45
N LEU A 47 2.07 8.81 -4.68
CA LEU A 47 0.70 8.47 -5.07
C LEU A 47 0.54 6.95 -5.16
N THR A 48 -0.28 6.41 -4.27
CA THR A 48 -0.55 4.96 -4.18
C THR A 48 -1.93 4.63 -4.73
N GLY A 49 -2.00 3.72 -5.69
CA GLY A 49 -3.25 3.11 -6.12
C GLY A 49 -3.63 1.94 -5.23
N LEU A 50 -4.89 1.84 -4.85
CA LEU A 50 -5.45 0.68 -4.13
C LEU A 50 -6.46 -0.02 -5.03
N LEU A 51 -6.15 -1.23 -5.43
CA LEU A 51 -7.01 -2.07 -6.27
C LEU A 51 -7.34 -3.37 -5.53
N PHE A 52 -8.62 -3.57 -5.26
CA PHE A 52 -9.11 -4.79 -4.61
C PHE A 52 -10.12 -5.49 -5.52
N GLU A 53 -9.87 -6.74 -5.85
CA GLU A 53 -10.79 -7.58 -6.66
C GLU A 53 -12.04 -7.98 -5.89
N LYS A 54 -11.91 -8.13 -4.58
CA LYS A 54 -13.00 -8.51 -3.67
C LYS A 54 -13.30 -7.38 -2.70
N LEU A 55 -14.53 -7.33 -2.22
CA LEU A 55 -14.88 -6.45 -1.12
C LEU A 55 -14.01 -6.77 0.10
N SER A 56 -13.13 -5.87 0.44
CA SER A 56 -12.16 -6.01 1.53
C SER A 56 -12.06 -4.70 2.32
N THR A 57 -13.14 -4.34 2.99
CA THR A 57 -13.25 -3.06 3.68
C THR A 57 -12.15 -2.83 4.69
N ARG A 58 -11.88 -3.82 5.55
CA ARG A 58 -10.85 -3.69 6.60
C ARG A 58 -9.46 -3.52 6.00
N THR A 59 -9.09 -4.35 5.03
CA THR A 59 -7.77 -4.30 4.39
C THR A 59 -7.60 -2.99 3.62
N ARG A 60 -8.59 -2.60 2.82
CA ARG A 60 -8.58 -1.34 2.08
C ARG A 60 -8.42 -0.14 3.03
N LEU A 61 -9.22 -0.07 4.09
CA LEU A 61 -9.13 1.02 5.06
C LEU A 61 -7.79 1.06 5.79
N SER A 62 -7.20 -0.10 6.11
CA SER A 62 -5.90 -0.14 6.77
C SER A 62 -4.78 0.40 5.89
N PHE A 63 -4.75 0.02 4.60
CA PHE A 63 -3.79 0.57 3.65
C PHE A 63 -4.01 2.05 3.38
N GLU A 64 -5.25 2.46 3.14
CA GLU A 64 -5.59 3.86 2.91
C GLU A 64 -5.17 4.74 4.09
N ALA A 65 -5.54 4.34 5.31
CA ALA A 65 -5.16 5.06 6.51
C ALA A 65 -3.64 5.12 6.72
N ALA A 66 -2.93 4.02 6.44
CA ALA A 66 -1.47 3.97 6.56
C ALA A 66 -0.80 4.97 5.61
N VAL A 67 -1.16 4.95 4.33
CA VAL A 67 -0.59 5.86 3.33
C VAL A 67 -0.84 7.31 3.69
N LEU A 68 -2.09 7.67 4.03
CA LEU A 68 -2.46 9.03 4.40
C LEU A 68 -1.73 9.52 5.66
N ARG A 69 -1.60 8.67 6.67
CA ARG A 69 -0.90 9.01 7.93
C ARG A 69 0.61 9.17 7.74
N LEU A 70 1.16 8.56 6.71
CA LEU A 70 2.58 8.69 6.35
C LEU A 70 2.85 9.82 5.35
N GLY A 71 1.84 10.63 5.03
CA GLY A 71 1.95 11.81 4.18
C GLY A 71 1.75 11.56 2.69
N GLY A 72 1.42 10.32 2.30
CA GLY A 72 1.13 9.95 0.92
C GLY A 72 -0.28 10.31 0.48
N GLN A 73 -0.57 10.03 -0.78
CA GLN A 73 -1.89 10.18 -1.39
C GLN A 73 -2.40 8.83 -1.89
N VAL A 74 -3.72 8.68 -1.90
CA VAL A 74 -4.37 7.41 -2.29
C VAL A 74 -5.39 7.64 -3.39
N LEU A 75 -5.34 6.79 -4.40
CA LEU A 75 -6.41 6.60 -5.36
C LEU A 75 -7.05 5.23 -5.17
N ASN A 76 -8.32 5.20 -4.83
CA ASN A 76 -9.09 3.96 -4.81
C ASN A 76 -9.54 3.62 -6.23
N LEU A 77 -8.98 2.53 -6.76
CA LEU A 77 -9.27 2.05 -8.11
C LEU A 77 -10.39 1.01 -8.03
N ARG A 78 -11.42 1.21 -8.82
CA ARG A 78 -12.56 0.29 -8.87
C ARG A 78 -12.35 -0.71 -9.99
N LYS A 79 -12.64 -1.97 -9.71
CA LYS A 79 -12.53 -3.06 -10.70
C LYS A 79 -13.41 -2.82 -11.94
N ASP A 80 -14.57 -2.21 -11.75
CA ASP A 80 -15.51 -1.89 -12.82
C ASP A 80 -15.04 -0.73 -13.71
N GLU A 81 -14.14 0.12 -13.23
CA GLU A 81 -13.51 1.19 -14.00
C GLU A 81 -12.32 0.69 -14.82
N ILE A 82 -11.78 -0.47 -14.45
CA ILE A 82 -10.63 -1.08 -15.11
C ILE A 82 -11.18 -2.08 -16.12
N HIS A 83 -11.09 -1.76 -17.40
CA HIS A 83 -11.61 -2.58 -18.51
C HIS A 83 -10.78 -3.85 -18.79
N MET A 84 -10.28 -4.50 -17.74
CA MET A 84 -9.58 -5.78 -17.86
C MET A 84 -10.54 -6.84 -18.45
N GLY A 85 -10.18 -7.37 -19.61
CA GLY A 85 -11.01 -8.35 -20.31
C GLY A 85 -11.98 -7.76 -21.35
N GLN A 86 -12.00 -6.44 -21.54
CA GLN A 86 -12.80 -5.75 -22.58
C GLN A 86 -11.93 -5.14 -23.68
N GLY A 87 -10.95 -5.90 -24.18
CA GLY A 87 -10.04 -5.45 -25.24
C GLY A 87 -8.73 -4.82 -24.75
N GLU A 88 -8.59 -4.55 -23.44
CA GLU A 88 -7.35 -4.12 -22.82
C GLU A 88 -6.63 -5.31 -22.18
N THR A 89 -5.33 -5.45 -22.42
CA THR A 89 -4.53 -6.50 -21.78
C THR A 89 -4.12 -6.09 -20.37
N LEU A 90 -3.78 -7.07 -19.54
CA LEU A 90 -3.24 -6.81 -18.20
C LEU A 90 -1.91 -6.03 -18.28
N GLU A 91 -1.11 -6.31 -19.30
CA GLU A 91 0.14 -5.63 -19.57
C GLU A 91 -0.11 -4.13 -19.86
N ASP A 92 -1.03 -3.82 -20.76
CA ASP A 92 -1.36 -2.44 -21.11
C ASP A 92 -1.90 -1.67 -19.89
N THR A 93 -2.76 -2.28 -19.11
CA THR A 93 -3.27 -1.71 -17.87
C THR A 93 -2.15 -1.45 -16.87
N SER A 94 -1.21 -2.38 -16.71
CA SER A 94 -0.07 -2.24 -15.81
C SER A 94 0.86 -1.11 -16.24
N VAL A 95 1.12 -0.99 -17.54
CA VAL A 95 1.90 0.13 -18.10
C VAL A 95 1.20 1.46 -17.82
N MET A 96 -0.09 1.53 -18.04
CA MET A 96 -0.87 2.74 -17.77
C MET A 96 -0.79 3.13 -16.28
N PHE A 97 -0.95 2.19 -15.35
CA PHE A 97 -0.79 2.48 -13.93
C PHE A 97 0.62 2.99 -13.59
N SER A 98 1.65 2.41 -14.19
CA SER A 98 3.04 2.83 -13.94
C SER A 98 3.35 4.27 -14.37
N LEU A 99 2.54 4.84 -15.27
CA LEU A 99 2.67 6.23 -15.69
C LEU A 99 2.08 7.23 -14.69
N PHE A 100 1.13 6.80 -13.89
CA PHE A 100 0.40 7.68 -12.98
C PHE A 100 0.69 7.42 -11.50
N LEU A 101 0.99 6.18 -11.14
CA LEU A 101 1.15 5.76 -9.75
C LEU A 101 2.61 5.47 -9.41
N ASP A 102 2.99 5.82 -8.20
CA ASP A 102 4.31 5.45 -7.64
C ASP A 102 4.26 4.06 -6.99
N ALA A 103 3.09 3.65 -6.53
CA ALA A 103 2.85 2.32 -5.92
C ALA A 103 1.44 1.81 -6.22
N LEU A 104 1.28 0.49 -6.26
CA LEU A 104 0.01 -0.20 -6.43
C LEU A 104 -0.06 -1.40 -5.49
#